data_ea610cdc42cb5766636ea7f58d240e61
#
_entry.id   ea610cdc42cb5766636ea7f58d240e61
#
_cell.length_a   1.000
_cell.length_b   1.000
_cell.length_c   1.000
_cell.angle_alpha   90.00
_cell.angle_beta   90.00
_cell.angle_gamma   90.00
#
_symmetry.space_group_name_H-M   'P 1'
#
loop_
_entity.id
_entity.type
_entity.pdbx_description
1 polymer ?
#
loop_
_entity_poly.entity_id
_entity_poly.type
_entity_poly.pdbx_seq_one_letter_code
_entity_poly.pdbx_strand_id
1 'polypeptide(L)'
;MSGENTANITQDLEQWLKSDVYRENADFWARAWNMVKTPYTQMPDLPYITAIPEALSRQGVRRVLDLGCGSGWLSIFLARQGFFVTGVDLAEHAVELARQWSEMEGHELGFDVGDIADLPYPPGSFDAVVANSIFEHLTLDLARTAIGRLRSILVPGGVFFGCFDKVGTGPGEYYRLGDGTHVYTDKGRRGMLLRCFSDEEIRELFAGWHLNEMETLESGSRILWAST
;
A
#
# COMPACT_ATOMS: atom_id res chain seq x y z
N MET A 1 -17.06 -2.71 25.34
CA MET A 1 -17.08 -3.58 24.13
C MET A 1 -15.93 -3.31 23.13
N SER A 2 -14.92 -2.53 23.55
CA SER A 2 -13.74 -2.20 22.68
C SER A 2 -12.51 -3.11 22.87
N GLY A 3 -12.45 -3.91 23.93
CA GLY A 3 -11.29 -4.74 24.23
C GLY A 3 -11.21 -6.08 23.47
N GLU A 4 -12.34 -6.71 23.19
CA GLU A 4 -12.37 -8.00 22.51
C GLU A 4 -12.00 -7.90 21.02
N ASN A 5 -12.35 -6.79 20.38
CA ASN A 5 -12.06 -6.59 18.95
C ASN A 5 -10.56 -6.38 18.69
N THR A 6 -9.87 -5.72 19.61
CA THR A 6 -8.43 -5.46 19.49
C THR A 6 -7.61 -6.74 19.71
N ALA A 7 -8.03 -7.60 20.65
CA ALA A 7 -7.36 -8.86 20.91
C ALA A 7 -7.50 -9.86 19.76
N ASN A 8 -8.66 -9.92 19.09
CA ASN A 8 -8.87 -10.76 17.92
C ASN A 8 -8.02 -10.32 16.74
N ILE A 9 -7.95 -9.02 16.46
CA ILE A 9 -7.13 -8.47 15.37
C ILE A 9 -5.64 -8.81 15.58
N THR A 10 -5.14 -8.72 16.82
CA THR A 10 -3.74 -9.03 17.14
C THR A 10 -3.44 -10.52 16.96
N GLN A 11 -4.37 -11.40 17.34
CA GLN A 11 -4.22 -12.85 17.24
C GLN A 11 -4.26 -13.33 15.77
N ASP A 12 -5.14 -12.76 14.96
CA ASP A 12 -5.22 -13.02 13.52
C ASP A 12 -3.95 -12.55 12.80
N LEU A 13 -3.42 -11.37 13.16
CA LEU A 13 -2.18 -10.84 12.63
C LEU A 13 -0.98 -11.76 12.93
N GLU A 14 -0.83 -12.21 14.18
CA GLU A 14 0.23 -13.15 14.56
C GLU A 14 0.16 -14.48 13.78
N GLN A 15 -1.05 -14.96 13.51
CA GLN A 15 -1.25 -16.17 12.72
C GLN A 15 -0.83 -15.98 11.27
N TRP A 16 -1.13 -14.82 10.68
CA TRP A 16 -0.73 -14.45 9.32
C TRP A 16 0.79 -14.30 9.19
N LEU A 17 1.43 -13.55 10.08
CA LEU A 17 2.88 -13.35 10.10
C LEU A 17 3.68 -14.68 10.23
N LYS A 18 3.04 -15.72 10.77
CA LYS A 18 3.62 -17.06 10.90
C LYS A 18 3.32 -17.98 9.70
N SER A 19 2.47 -17.55 8.75
CA SER A 19 2.10 -18.40 7.61
C SER A 19 3.24 -18.51 6.60
N ASP A 20 3.38 -19.69 5.98
CA ASP A 20 4.38 -19.90 4.93
C ASP A 20 4.13 -19.01 3.71
N VAL A 21 2.85 -18.78 3.38
CA VAL A 21 2.42 -17.91 2.26
C VAL A 21 2.92 -16.48 2.48
N TYR A 22 2.76 -15.97 3.70
CA TYR A 22 3.21 -14.62 4.03
C TYR A 22 4.74 -14.50 3.93
N ARG A 23 5.48 -15.46 4.51
CA ARG A 23 6.95 -15.46 4.44
C ARG A 23 7.45 -15.56 3.00
N GLU A 24 6.86 -16.44 2.18
CA GLU A 24 7.23 -16.55 0.77
C GLU A 24 6.94 -15.26 -0.01
N ASN A 25 5.89 -14.53 0.35
CA ASN A 25 5.57 -13.23 -0.26
C ASN A 25 6.59 -12.14 0.14
N ALA A 26 6.93 -12.05 1.41
CA ALA A 26 7.98 -11.13 1.88
C ALA A 26 9.33 -11.43 1.20
N ASP A 27 9.71 -12.69 1.12
CA ASP A 27 10.92 -13.15 0.42
C ASP A 27 10.89 -12.83 -1.08
N PHE A 28 9.71 -12.92 -1.73
CA PHE A 28 9.56 -12.55 -3.12
C PHE A 28 9.88 -11.07 -3.33
N TRP A 29 9.29 -10.17 -2.55
CA TRP A 29 9.52 -8.74 -2.68
C TRP A 29 10.96 -8.35 -2.35
N ALA A 30 11.55 -8.94 -1.31
CA ALA A 30 12.96 -8.73 -1.00
C ALA A 30 13.86 -9.13 -2.19
N ARG A 31 13.62 -10.28 -2.82
CA ARG A 31 14.38 -10.72 -4.01
C ARG A 31 14.14 -9.82 -5.22
N ALA A 32 12.91 -9.41 -5.47
CA ALA A 32 12.55 -8.57 -6.60
C ALA A 32 13.28 -7.21 -6.52
N TRP A 33 13.24 -6.56 -5.37
CA TRP A 33 13.92 -5.30 -5.16
C TRP A 33 15.44 -5.42 -5.15
N ASN A 34 16.02 -6.51 -4.64
CA ASN A 34 17.48 -6.75 -4.67
C ASN A 34 18.05 -6.87 -6.11
N MET A 35 17.22 -7.08 -7.11
CA MET A 35 17.64 -7.06 -8.52
C MET A 35 17.73 -5.64 -9.10
N VAL A 36 17.09 -4.67 -8.48
CA VAL A 36 17.11 -3.26 -8.88
C VAL A 36 18.41 -2.63 -8.38
N LYS A 37 19.17 -1.97 -9.27
CA LYS A 37 20.50 -1.44 -8.94
C LYS A 37 20.53 0.07 -8.73
N THR A 38 19.55 0.77 -9.25
CA THR A 38 19.45 2.23 -9.15
C THR A 38 17.99 2.62 -8.95
N PRO A 39 17.70 3.75 -8.28
CA PRO A 39 16.34 4.22 -8.12
C PRO A 39 15.63 4.40 -9.47
N TYR A 40 14.33 4.12 -9.51
CA TYR A 40 13.49 4.46 -10.66
C TYR A 40 13.12 5.94 -10.59
N THR A 41 13.88 6.79 -11.26
CA THR A 41 13.69 8.25 -11.22
C THR A 41 12.70 8.80 -12.26
N GLN A 42 12.08 7.92 -13.04
CA GLN A 42 11.01 8.30 -13.96
C GLN A 42 9.65 8.20 -13.29
N MET A 43 8.88 9.28 -13.37
CA MET A 43 7.48 9.25 -12.94
C MET A 43 6.68 8.39 -13.90
N PRO A 44 5.84 7.47 -13.40
CA PRO A 44 4.94 6.72 -14.26
C PRO A 44 3.89 7.67 -14.90
N ASP A 45 3.52 7.37 -16.12
CA ASP A 45 2.42 8.09 -16.81
C ASP A 45 1.09 7.47 -16.41
N LEU A 46 0.53 7.94 -15.29
CA LEU A 46 -0.75 7.49 -14.76
C LEU A 46 -1.75 8.67 -14.74
N PRO A 47 -2.96 8.50 -15.27
CA PRO A 47 -3.88 9.62 -15.53
C PRO A 47 -4.34 10.36 -14.27
N TYR A 48 -4.27 9.72 -13.11
CA TYR A 48 -4.74 10.26 -11.82
C TYR A 48 -3.65 10.94 -10.98
N ILE A 49 -2.36 10.81 -11.34
CA ILE A 49 -1.25 11.29 -10.49
C ILE A 49 -1.39 12.78 -10.18
N THR A 50 -1.67 13.59 -11.20
CA THR A 50 -1.71 15.05 -11.06
C THR A 50 -2.89 15.54 -10.20
N ALA A 51 -3.95 14.74 -10.07
CA ALA A 51 -5.11 15.07 -9.24
C ALA A 51 -4.86 14.84 -7.74
N ILE A 52 -3.91 13.96 -7.38
CA ILE A 52 -3.65 13.61 -5.98
C ILE A 52 -3.24 14.85 -5.14
N PRO A 53 -2.22 15.64 -5.51
CA PRO A 53 -1.80 16.77 -4.70
C PRO A 53 -2.90 17.84 -4.54
N GLU A 54 -3.68 18.09 -5.59
CA GLU A 54 -4.77 19.04 -5.52
C GLU A 54 -5.88 18.59 -4.57
N ALA A 55 -6.28 17.31 -4.63
CA ALA A 55 -7.28 16.75 -3.75
C ALA A 55 -6.83 16.74 -2.28
N LEU A 56 -5.58 16.39 -2.00
CA LEU A 56 -4.98 16.44 -0.66
C LEU A 56 -4.91 17.89 -0.14
N SER A 57 -4.47 18.83 -0.97
CA SER A 57 -4.36 20.25 -0.60
C SER A 57 -5.72 20.87 -0.26
N ARG A 58 -6.78 20.55 -1.03
CA ARG A 58 -8.15 21.02 -0.75
C ARG A 58 -8.67 20.57 0.62
N GLN A 59 -8.18 19.45 1.14
CA GLN A 59 -8.54 18.90 2.44
C GLN A 59 -7.58 19.36 3.57
N GLY A 60 -6.61 20.22 3.28
CA GLY A 60 -5.68 20.74 4.27
C GLY A 60 -4.63 19.74 4.74
N VAL A 61 -4.43 18.65 4.00
CA VAL A 61 -3.45 17.60 4.28
C VAL A 61 -2.04 18.18 4.26
N ARG A 62 -1.21 17.75 5.21
CA ARG A 62 0.22 18.09 5.28
C ARG A 62 1.11 16.86 5.41
N ARG A 63 0.74 15.92 6.30
CA ARG A 63 1.53 14.72 6.60
C ARG A 63 0.93 13.53 5.85
N VAL A 64 1.70 12.96 4.96
CA VAL A 64 1.27 11.85 4.09
C VAL A 64 2.12 10.62 4.35
N LEU A 65 1.47 9.47 4.53
CA LEU A 65 2.11 8.17 4.46
C LEU A 65 1.97 7.62 3.04
N ASP A 66 3.08 7.31 2.38
CA ASP A 66 3.13 6.58 1.11
C ASP A 66 3.35 5.09 1.43
N LEU A 67 2.29 4.29 1.27
CA LEU A 67 2.23 2.89 1.65
C LEU A 67 2.68 1.99 0.51
N GLY A 68 3.70 1.16 0.75
CA GLY A 68 4.35 0.37 -0.29
C GLY A 68 5.11 1.27 -1.26
N CYS A 69 5.92 2.19 -0.72
CA CYS A 69 6.55 3.26 -1.48
C CYS A 69 7.56 2.79 -2.56
N GLY A 70 8.01 1.53 -2.48
CA GLY A 70 9.04 1.02 -3.38
C GLY A 70 10.28 1.92 -3.36
N SER A 71 10.79 2.30 -4.55
CA SER A 71 11.91 3.23 -4.67
C SER A 71 11.51 4.71 -4.57
N GLY A 72 10.30 5.05 -4.09
CA GLY A 72 9.92 6.39 -3.63
C GLY A 72 9.36 7.35 -4.66
N TRP A 73 8.93 6.90 -5.84
CA TRP A 73 8.47 7.80 -6.90
C TRP A 73 7.28 8.69 -6.47
N LEU A 74 6.28 8.09 -5.78
CA LEU A 74 5.10 8.84 -5.31
C LEU A 74 5.46 9.73 -4.12
N SER A 75 6.31 9.25 -3.21
CA SER A 75 6.86 10.04 -2.12
C SER A 75 7.56 11.30 -2.60
N ILE A 76 8.48 11.16 -3.57
CA ILE A 76 9.21 12.29 -4.18
C ILE A 76 8.24 13.23 -4.91
N PHE A 77 7.30 12.68 -5.67
CA PHE A 77 6.30 13.49 -6.37
C PHE A 77 5.50 14.37 -5.41
N LEU A 78 5.01 13.82 -4.30
CA LEU A 78 4.25 14.56 -3.29
C LEU A 78 5.13 15.56 -2.52
N ALA A 79 6.38 15.21 -2.23
CA ALA A 79 7.32 16.14 -1.60
C ALA A 79 7.60 17.38 -2.47
N ARG A 80 7.74 17.20 -3.78
CA ARG A 80 7.86 18.33 -4.74
C ARG A 80 6.64 19.26 -4.72
N GLN A 81 5.49 18.77 -4.25
CA GLN A 81 4.25 19.56 -4.07
C GLN A 81 4.14 20.18 -2.66
N GLY A 82 5.14 19.99 -1.80
CA GLY A 82 5.23 20.61 -0.47
C GLY A 82 4.60 19.79 0.67
N PHE A 83 4.30 18.51 0.47
CA PHE A 83 3.84 17.62 1.54
C PHE A 83 5.01 17.08 2.37
N PHE A 84 4.78 16.87 3.65
CA PHE A 84 5.67 16.10 4.51
C PHE A 84 5.36 14.61 4.33
N VAL A 85 6.23 13.89 3.64
CA VAL A 85 5.97 12.51 3.27
C VAL A 85 6.86 11.55 4.06
N THR A 86 6.25 10.47 4.55
CA THR A 86 6.94 9.28 5.03
C THR A 86 6.59 8.14 4.08
N GLY A 87 7.58 7.53 3.45
CA GLY A 87 7.40 6.30 2.67
C GLY A 87 7.65 5.07 3.55
N VAL A 88 6.86 4.02 3.37
CA VAL A 88 7.10 2.73 4.02
C VAL A 88 7.01 1.59 3.01
N ASP A 89 7.97 0.67 3.08
CA ASP A 89 7.98 -0.56 2.27
C ASP A 89 8.53 -1.73 3.07
N LEU A 90 8.09 -2.93 2.76
CA LEU A 90 8.56 -4.17 3.38
C LEU A 90 10.01 -4.50 2.98
N ALA A 91 10.39 -4.15 1.75
CA ALA A 91 11.70 -4.46 1.18
C ALA A 91 12.74 -3.40 1.57
N GLU A 92 13.69 -3.77 2.43
CA GLU A 92 14.75 -2.86 2.89
C GLU A 92 15.50 -2.19 1.74
N HIS A 93 15.84 -2.96 0.69
CA HIS A 93 16.54 -2.40 -0.46
C HIS A 93 15.70 -1.41 -1.28
N ALA A 94 14.38 -1.56 -1.33
CA ALA A 94 13.49 -0.57 -1.92
C ALA A 94 13.58 0.77 -1.16
N VAL A 95 13.54 0.70 0.17
CA VAL A 95 13.70 1.85 1.06
C VAL A 95 15.06 2.52 0.91
N GLU A 96 16.14 1.75 0.75
CA GLU A 96 17.47 2.30 0.47
C GLU A 96 17.51 3.06 -0.85
N LEU A 97 16.90 2.52 -1.91
CA LEU A 97 16.78 3.19 -3.21
C LEU A 97 15.95 4.47 -3.11
N ALA A 98 14.87 4.46 -2.33
CA ALA A 98 14.04 5.65 -2.09
C ALA A 98 14.82 6.76 -1.37
N ARG A 99 15.62 6.41 -0.36
CA ARG A 99 16.52 7.35 0.33
C ARG A 99 17.54 7.95 -0.62
N GLN A 100 18.19 7.12 -1.45
CA GLN A 100 19.15 7.59 -2.45
C GLN A 100 18.52 8.61 -3.42
N TRP A 101 17.30 8.35 -3.90
CA TRP A 101 16.62 9.29 -4.77
C TRP A 101 16.24 10.58 -4.04
N SER A 102 15.76 10.50 -2.81
CA SER A 102 15.44 11.66 -1.98
C SER A 102 16.67 12.57 -1.78
N GLU A 103 17.84 11.97 -1.49
CA GLU A 103 19.11 12.69 -1.38
C GLU A 103 19.52 13.37 -2.71
N MET A 104 19.38 12.66 -3.83
CA MET A 104 19.66 13.23 -5.18
C MET A 104 18.80 14.43 -5.50
N GLU A 105 17.56 14.47 -5.02
CA GLU A 105 16.61 15.57 -5.21
C GLU A 105 16.76 16.69 -4.16
N GLY A 106 17.56 16.46 -3.13
CA GLY A 106 17.71 17.42 -2.02
C GLY A 106 16.49 17.55 -1.13
N HIS A 107 15.64 16.51 -1.08
CA HIS A 107 14.48 16.45 -0.20
C HIS A 107 14.78 15.67 1.08
N GLU A 108 14.32 16.18 2.22
CA GLU A 108 14.37 15.46 3.51
C GLU A 108 13.04 14.70 3.70
N LEU A 109 13.00 13.44 3.25
CA LEU A 109 11.85 12.56 3.42
C LEU A 109 12.14 11.48 4.45
N GLY A 110 11.11 11.09 5.22
CA GLY A 110 11.15 9.88 6.02
C GLY A 110 10.96 8.64 5.14
N PHE A 111 11.80 7.61 5.36
CA PHE A 111 11.60 6.30 4.75
C PHE A 111 11.86 5.20 5.76
N ASP A 112 10.85 4.37 6.01
CA ASP A 112 10.89 3.30 7.00
C ASP A 112 10.76 1.94 6.33
N VAL A 113 11.47 0.95 6.87
CA VAL A 113 11.20 -0.46 6.56
C VAL A 113 10.08 -0.91 7.47
N GLY A 114 8.98 -1.38 6.92
CA GLY A 114 7.82 -1.75 7.71
C GLY A 114 6.82 -2.60 6.96
N ASP A 115 6.07 -3.38 7.73
CA ASP A 115 5.00 -4.21 7.23
C ASP A 115 3.68 -3.45 7.25
N ILE A 116 2.93 -3.52 6.17
CA ILE A 116 1.60 -2.90 6.04
C ILE A 116 0.62 -3.38 7.13
N ALA A 117 0.79 -4.60 7.60
CA ALA A 117 -0.06 -5.18 8.64
C ALA A 117 0.35 -4.77 10.06
N ASP A 118 1.58 -4.31 10.25
CA ASP A 118 2.14 -3.93 11.57
C ASP A 118 2.91 -2.61 11.50
N LEU A 119 2.24 -1.56 11.05
CA LEU A 119 2.83 -0.23 10.94
C LEU A 119 3.11 0.36 12.33
N PRO A 120 4.35 0.79 12.64
CA PRO A 120 4.75 1.21 13.99
C PRO A 120 4.37 2.66 14.33
N TYR A 121 3.39 3.23 13.66
CA TYR A 121 3.02 4.64 13.84
C TYR A 121 1.95 4.81 14.92
N PRO A 122 2.09 5.81 15.81
CA PRO A 122 1.06 6.16 16.77
C PRO A 122 -0.26 6.61 16.10
N PRO A 123 -1.39 6.55 16.82
CA PRO A 123 -2.65 7.11 16.34
C PRO A 123 -2.52 8.59 15.97
N GLY A 124 -3.12 9.00 14.86
CA GLY A 124 -3.11 10.41 14.41
C GLY A 124 -1.76 10.90 13.87
N SER A 125 -0.87 9.99 13.47
CA SER A 125 0.43 10.35 12.89
C SER A 125 0.32 11.04 11.53
N PHE A 126 -0.70 10.70 10.73
CA PHE A 126 -0.84 11.19 9.37
C PHE A 126 -2.20 11.84 9.11
N ASP A 127 -2.21 12.82 8.22
CA ASP A 127 -3.43 13.47 7.73
C ASP A 127 -3.99 12.69 6.53
N ALA A 128 -3.09 12.03 5.76
CA ALA A 128 -3.49 11.16 4.66
C ALA A 128 -2.58 9.93 4.53
N VAL A 129 -3.14 8.87 3.92
CA VAL A 129 -2.41 7.72 3.39
C VAL A 129 -2.64 7.65 1.89
N VAL A 130 -1.58 7.46 1.12
CA VAL A 130 -1.64 7.13 -0.30
C VAL A 130 -1.11 5.71 -0.50
N ALA A 131 -1.77 4.92 -1.34
CA ALA A 131 -1.42 3.52 -1.60
C ALA A 131 -1.61 3.22 -3.08
N ASN A 132 -0.52 3.09 -3.80
CA ASN A 132 -0.56 2.83 -5.24
C ASN A 132 -0.04 1.44 -5.56
N SER A 133 -0.89 0.62 -6.19
CA SER A 133 -0.51 -0.72 -6.66
C SER A 133 0.09 -1.61 -5.56
N ILE A 134 -0.59 -1.69 -4.40
CA ILE A 134 -0.14 -2.49 -3.26
C ILE A 134 -1.16 -3.58 -2.87
N PHE A 135 -2.45 -3.28 -2.93
CA PHE A 135 -3.49 -4.18 -2.42
C PHE A 135 -3.63 -5.46 -3.24
N GLU A 136 -3.36 -5.42 -4.55
CA GLU A 136 -3.34 -6.59 -5.41
C GLU A 136 -2.30 -7.64 -5.01
N HIS A 137 -1.34 -7.27 -4.19
CA HIS A 137 -0.30 -8.16 -3.65
C HIS A 137 -0.59 -8.66 -2.23
N LEU A 138 -1.83 -8.50 -1.77
CA LEU A 138 -2.30 -8.95 -0.47
C LEU A 138 -3.40 -10.00 -0.60
N THR A 139 -3.55 -10.85 0.40
CA THR A 139 -4.76 -11.64 0.57
C THR A 139 -5.90 -10.75 1.07
N LEU A 140 -7.14 -11.22 0.97
CA LEU A 140 -8.29 -10.44 1.46
C LEU A 140 -8.18 -10.12 2.96
N ASP A 141 -7.75 -11.09 3.76
CA ASP A 141 -7.63 -10.90 5.22
C ASP A 141 -6.51 -9.94 5.57
N LEU A 142 -5.37 -10.01 4.86
CA LEU A 142 -4.28 -9.07 5.06
C LEU A 142 -4.68 -7.64 4.64
N ALA A 143 -5.39 -7.50 3.52
CA ALA A 143 -5.93 -6.21 3.11
C ALA A 143 -6.90 -5.62 4.15
N ARG A 144 -7.76 -6.46 4.74
CA ARG A 144 -8.69 -6.06 5.81
C ARG A 144 -7.93 -5.59 7.06
N THR A 145 -6.92 -6.32 7.48
CA THR A 145 -6.06 -5.96 8.61
C THR A 145 -5.35 -4.64 8.36
N ALA A 146 -4.75 -4.48 7.17
CA ALA A 146 -4.07 -3.25 6.75
C ALA A 146 -5.01 -2.04 6.80
N ILE A 147 -6.19 -2.11 6.18
CA ILE A 147 -7.17 -1.00 6.19
C ILE A 147 -7.60 -0.62 7.61
N GLY A 148 -7.80 -1.62 8.50
CA GLY A 148 -8.07 -1.38 9.91
C GLY A 148 -6.91 -0.63 10.60
N ARG A 149 -5.67 -1.00 10.31
CA ARG A 149 -4.48 -0.35 10.84
C ARG A 149 -4.33 1.08 10.31
N LEU A 150 -4.53 1.30 9.02
CA LEU A 150 -4.48 2.63 8.40
C LEU A 150 -5.46 3.59 9.05
N ARG A 151 -6.68 3.13 9.34
CA ARG A 151 -7.67 3.95 10.05
C ARG A 151 -7.18 4.41 11.42
N SER A 152 -6.42 3.59 12.14
CA SER A 152 -5.93 3.93 13.47
C SER A 152 -4.81 4.97 13.48
N ILE A 153 -3.98 5.02 12.44
CA ILE A 153 -2.84 5.96 12.35
C ILE A 153 -3.21 7.30 11.71
N LEU A 154 -4.38 7.40 11.09
CA LEU A 154 -4.92 8.64 10.56
C LEU A 154 -5.52 9.52 11.66
N VAL A 155 -5.47 10.83 11.46
CA VAL A 155 -6.24 11.78 12.27
C VAL A 155 -7.75 11.56 12.05
N PRO A 156 -8.63 11.99 12.97
CA PRO A 156 -10.07 12.02 12.70
C PRO A 156 -10.37 12.85 11.44
N GLY A 157 -11.14 12.28 10.50
CA GLY A 157 -11.37 12.87 9.18
C GLY A 157 -10.19 12.75 8.22
N GLY A 158 -9.17 11.99 8.57
CA GLY A 158 -8.02 11.73 7.71
C GLY A 158 -8.39 11.00 6.43
N VAL A 159 -7.59 11.19 5.39
CA VAL A 159 -7.89 10.80 4.01
C VAL A 159 -7.12 9.56 3.60
N PHE A 160 -7.76 8.69 2.85
CA PHE A 160 -7.13 7.60 2.13
C PHE A 160 -7.31 7.81 0.62
N PHE A 161 -6.22 7.69 -0.12
CA PHE A 161 -6.21 7.51 -1.56
C PHE A 161 -5.61 6.14 -1.89
N GLY A 162 -6.25 5.37 -2.76
CA GLY A 162 -5.72 4.10 -3.23
C GLY A 162 -6.03 3.80 -4.69
N CYS A 163 -5.06 3.19 -5.36
CA CYS A 163 -5.27 2.53 -6.64
C CYS A 163 -5.27 1.01 -6.41
N PHE A 164 -6.39 0.37 -6.79
CA PHE A 164 -6.55 -1.08 -6.81
C PHE A 164 -6.44 -1.53 -8.27
N ASP A 165 -5.31 -2.09 -8.63
CA ASP A 165 -5.07 -2.47 -10.00
C ASP A 165 -5.92 -3.67 -10.45
N LYS A 166 -6.44 -3.57 -11.67
CA LYS A 166 -7.01 -4.72 -12.34
C LYS A 166 -5.90 -5.58 -12.90
N VAL A 167 -5.49 -6.55 -12.12
CA VAL A 167 -4.42 -7.48 -12.50
C VAL A 167 -4.99 -8.75 -13.13
N GLY A 168 -4.42 -9.15 -14.23
CA GLY A 168 -4.67 -10.46 -14.83
C GLY A 168 -3.64 -11.47 -14.35
N THR A 169 -4.03 -12.73 -14.25
CA THR A 169 -3.12 -13.81 -13.79
C THR A 169 -2.02 -14.13 -14.78
N GLY A 170 -1.81 -13.56 -15.86
CA GLY A 170 -0.69 -13.83 -16.77
C GLY A 170 -0.25 -15.31 -16.86
N PRO A 171 0.65 -15.65 -17.75
CA PRO A 171 1.19 -17.02 -17.82
C PRO A 171 2.04 -17.33 -16.58
N GLY A 172 2.02 -18.58 -16.13
CA GLY A 172 2.84 -19.10 -15.03
C GLY A 172 2.12 -20.14 -14.20
N GLU A 173 2.86 -20.74 -13.26
CA GLU A 173 2.32 -21.72 -12.33
C GLU A 173 1.88 -21.03 -11.04
N TYR A 174 0.67 -21.30 -10.59
CA TYR A 174 0.12 -20.81 -9.34
C TYR A 174 -0.94 -21.76 -8.79
N TYR A 175 -1.20 -21.67 -7.51
CA TYR A 175 -2.41 -22.21 -6.90
C TYR A 175 -3.28 -21.06 -6.38
N ARG A 176 -4.53 -21.35 -6.05
CA ARG A 176 -5.50 -20.35 -5.61
C ARG A 176 -5.90 -20.62 -4.16
N LEU A 177 -5.84 -19.58 -3.33
CA LEU A 177 -6.37 -19.62 -1.97
C LEU A 177 -7.90 -19.58 -1.95
N GLY A 178 -8.50 -19.91 -0.82
CA GLY A 178 -9.95 -19.92 -0.64
C GLY A 178 -10.61 -18.55 -0.84
N ASP A 179 -9.88 -17.46 -0.59
CA ASP A 179 -10.32 -16.08 -0.81
C ASP A 179 -10.15 -15.61 -2.28
N GLY A 180 -9.62 -16.47 -3.14
CA GLY A 180 -9.40 -16.18 -4.56
C GLY A 180 -8.02 -15.61 -4.90
N THR A 181 -7.14 -15.38 -3.94
CA THR A 181 -5.76 -14.92 -4.17
C THR A 181 -4.95 -16.00 -4.89
N HIS A 182 -4.21 -15.60 -5.92
CA HIS A 182 -3.27 -16.47 -6.62
C HIS A 182 -1.90 -16.40 -5.96
N VAL A 183 -1.30 -17.56 -5.68
CA VAL A 183 0.05 -17.69 -5.11
C VAL A 183 0.92 -18.32 -6.18
N TYR A 184 1.88 -17.58 -6.69
CA TYR A 184 2.76 -18.07 -7.75
C TYR A 184 3.82 -19.02 -7.21
N THR A 185 4.08 -20.08 -7.98
CA THR A 185 5.03 -21.16 -7.63
C THR A 185 6.19 -21.27 -8.62
N ASP A 186 6.09 -20.62 -9.78
CA ASP A 186 7.18 -20.63 -10.76
C ASP A 186 8.42 -19.90 -10.24
N LYS A 187 9.59 -20.31 -10.75
CA LYS A 187 10.89 -19.86 -10.26
C LYS A 187 11.06 -18.34 -10.19
N GLY A 188 10.46 -17.61 -11.12
CA GLY A 188 10.63 -16.13 -11.21
C GLY A 188 9.73 -15.38 -10.24
N ARG A 189 8.57 -15.96 -9.90
CA ARG A 189 7.52 -15.29 -9.12
C ARG A 189 7.13 -16.02 -7.83
N ARG A 190 7.89 -17.05 -7.45
CA ARG A 190 7.57 -17.85 -6.27
C ARG A 190 7.32 -16.97 -5.04
N GLY A 191 6.14 -17.12 -4.46
CA GLY A 191 5.65 -16.36 -3.32
C GLY A 191 4.91 -15.06 -3.70
N MET A 192 4.95 -14.62 -4.97
CA MET A 192 4.15 -13.46 -5.38
C MET A 192 2.67 -13.76 -5.20
N LEU A 193 1.98 -12.88 -4.51
CA LEU A 193 0.53 -12.87 -4.42
C LEU A 193 -0.05 -12.00 -5.52
N LEU A 194 -1.18 -12.40 -6.07
CA LEU A 194 -1.91 -11.59 -7.02
C LEU A 194 -3.41 -11.78 -6.83
N ARG A 195 -4.10 -10.65 -6.59
CA ARG A 195 -5.53 -10.61 -6.35
C ARG A 195 -6.17 -9.45 -7.11
N CYS A 196 -7.27 -9.72 -7.78
CA CYS A 196 -8.14 -8.67 -8.32
C CYS A 196 -9.32 -8.48 -7.36
N PHE A 197 -9.45 -7.30 -6.78
CA PHE A 197 -10.56 -6.96 -5.89
C PHE A 197 -11.80 -6.56 -6.69
N SER A 198 -12.96 -7.10 -6.34
CA SER A 198 -14.24 -6.62 -6.86
C SER A 198 -14.65 -5.31 -6.19
N ASP A 199 -15.58 -4.60 -6.80
CA ASP A 199 -16.15 -3.37 -6.22
C ASP A 199 -16.83 -3.61 -4.87
N GLU A 200 -17.46 -4.79 -4.71
CA GLU A 200 -18.07 -5.20 -3.45
C GLU A 200 -17.01 -5.41 -2.36
N GLU A 201 -15.96 -6.15 -2.67
CA GLU A 201 -14.86 -6.38 -1.73
C GLU A 201 -14.17 -5.08 -1.31
N ILE A 202 -13.96 -4.13 -2.24
CA ILE A 202 -13.42 -2.82 -1.90
C ILE A 202 -14.36 -2.08 -0.94
N ARG A 203 -15.67 -2.05 -1.22
CA ARG A 203 -16.64 -1.41 -0.30
C ARG A 203 -16.67 -2.08 1.07
N GLU A 204 -16.55 -3.40 1.13
CA GLU A 204 -16.48 -4.15 2.40
C GLU A 204 -15.21 -3.84 3.18
N LEU A 205 -14.05 -3.76 2.52
CA LEU A 205 -12.78 -3.38 3.15
C LEU A 205 -12.86 -2.00 3.81
N PHE A 206 -13.58 -1.08 3.18
CA PHE A 206 -13.79 0.28 3.67
C PHE A 206 -15.11 0.45 4.44
N ALA A 207 -15.69 -0.64 4.96
CA ALA A 207 -16.86 -0.55 5.82
C ALA A 207 -16.57 0.34 7.05
N GLY A 208 -17.42 1.35 7.25
CA GLY A 208 -17.24 2.36 8.31
C GLY A 208 -16.31 3.52 7.96
N TRP A 209 -15.79 3.59 6.72
CA TRP A 209 -15.21 4.80 6.15
C TRP A 209 -16.28 5.56 5.36
N HIS A 210 -16.08 6.86 5.19
CA HIS A 210 -16.85 7.62 4.23
C HIS A 210 -16.19 7.50 2.85
N LEU A 211 -16.88 6.80 1.92
CA LEU A 211 -16.39 6.67 0.55
C LEU A 211 -16.75 7.94 -0.22
N ASN A 212 -15.76 8.77 -0.51
CA ASN A 212 -15.93 10.04 -1.20
C ASN A 212 -16.08 9.82 -2.70
N GLU A 213 -15.27 8.92 -3.27
CA GLU A 213 -15.26 8.61 -4.69
C GLU A 213 -14.67 7.21 -4.93
N MET A 214 -15.24 6.48 -5.88
CA MET A 214 -14.65 5.27 -6.44
C MET A 214 -14.87 5.28 -7.94
N GLU A 215 -13.78 5.46 -8.69
CA GLU A 215 -13.77 5.55 -10.15
C GLU A 215 -13.13 4.30 -10.76
N THR A 216 -13.65 3.86 -11.91
CA THR A 216 -13.02 2.82 -12.73
C THR A 216 -12.32 3.46 -13.91
N LEU A 217 -11.01 3.27 -14.00
CA LEU A 217 -10.20 3.75 -15.11
C LEU A 217 -10.42 2.90 -16.38
N GLU A 218 -10.00 3.39 -17.53
CA GLU A 218 -10.02 2.64 -18.80
C GLU A 218 -9.26 1.31 -18.72
N SER A 219 -8.19 1.25 -17.92
CA SER A 219 -7.45 0.00 -17.61
C SER A 219 -8.32 -1.02 -16.86
N GLY A 220 -9.40 -0.58 -16.24
CA GLY A 220 -10.24 -1.33 -15.32
C GLY A 220 -9.73 -1.32 -13.87
N SER A 221 -8.64 -0.62 -13.56
CA SER A 221 -8.19 -0.34 -12.19
C SER A 221 -9.17 0.62 -11.49
N ARG A 222 -9.27 0.56 -10.16
CA ARG A 222 -10.15 1.42 -9.37
C ARG A 222 -9.32 2.43 -8.60
N ILE A 223 -9.73 3.67 -8.71
CA ILE A 223 -9.24 4.75 -7.85
C ILE A 223 -10.26 4.97 -6.75
N LEU A 224 -9.79 4.98 -5.51
CA LEU A 224 -10.63 5.16 -4.34
C LEU A 224 -10.15 6.36 -3.51
N TRP A 225 -11.09 7.24 -3.18
CA TRP A 225 -10.95 8.25 -2.14
C TRP A 225 -11.90 7.95 -1.00
N ALA A 226 -11.38 7.87 0.22
CA ALA A 226 -12.16 7.64 1.42
C ALA A 226 -11.66 8.50 2.59
N SER A 227 -12.49 8.70 3.62
CA SER A 227 -12.09 9.39 4.85
C SER A 227 -12.60 8.67 6.09
N THR A 228 -11.89 8.83 7.23
CA THR A 228 -12.21 8.17 8.51
C THR A 228 -13.35 8.82 9.26
#